data_1a3879d88dd870ae6d022f3c6dd8e1fa
#
_entry.id   1a3879d88dd870ae6d022f3c6dd8e1fa
#
_cell.length_a   1.000
_cell.length_b   1.000
_cell.length_c   1.000
_cell.angle_alpha   90.00
_cell.angle_beta   90.00
_cell.angle_gamma   90.00
#
_symmetry.space_group_name_H-M   'P 1'
#
loop_
_entity.id
_entity.type
_entity.pdbx_description
1 polymer ?
#
loop_
_entity_poly.entity_id
_entity_poly.type
_entity_poly.pdbx_seq_one_letter_code
_entity_poly.pdbx_strand_id
1 'polypeptide(L)'
;MKKITKSAAPGKKFWICGALLGICLLCLVTLSLFQSDKAREQANLLDTVNYVKIQCATYTYYNEASESKSLLRSIESTRQVSINIEAETAAGQELTRKLLRESTEQLWLTGIVVLDPDGNTVCEYSSDDRALARVHGNLNRDIILDTAIHDEKVYSQRINHNDGSHIDMSACARRDAPGVIVTFYYTSAEFANRYTLTLQSLLSGYQKATDGTIIITDGGAIIASNDTALIGQSSNTHDAILTLKKNADSKHLMHLNVDGVRSYGIMLRQRDHYIYAYIPDTITFRTLPQSVAVCVLVYLGVLLMIWQLLRRDKLKSLRKQEEKERAYQKSLLEEAKKAEAANRAKTEFLQRMSHDIRTPINGISGMLDVAEHYSDDLRSEERRVGKECRSRWSPYH
;
A
#
# COMPACT_ATOMS: atom_id res chain seq x y z
N MET A 1 -48.64 6.75 -53.05
CA MET A 1 -48.70 6.00 -51.75
C MET A 1 -47.25 5.88 -51.16
N LYS A 2 -46.81 6.81 -50.32
CA LYS A 2 -45.55 6.63 -49.56
C LYS A 2 -45.87 5.99 -48.21
N LYS A 3 -45.33 4.79 -47.98
CA LYS A 3 -45.43 4.09 -46.70
C LYS A 3 -44.84 4.96 -45.57
N ILE A 4 -45.70 5.41 -44.67
CA ILE A 4 -45.31 6.05 -43.42
C ILE A 4 -44.65 4.96 -42.60
N THR A 5 -43.34 4.98 -42.51
CA THR A 5 -42.59 4.14 -41.57
C THR A 5 -42.97 4.58 -40.17
N LYS A 6 -43.81 3.77 -39.52
CA LYS A 6 -44.05 3.89 -38.06
C LYS A 6 -42.71 3.80 -37.35
N SER A 7 -42.29 4.88 -36.69
CA SER A 7 -41.23 4.82 -35.68
C SER A 7 -41.68 3.79 -34.64
N ALA A 8 -41.19 2.58 -34.76
CA ALA A 8 -41.47 1.53 -33.81
C ALA A 8 -40.80 1.95 -32.49
N ALA A 9 -41.56 2.02 -31.40
CA ALA A 9 -41.02 2.14 -30.06
C ALA A 9 -39.94 1.06 -29.87
N PRO A 10 -38.81 1.35 -29.23
CA PRO A 10 -37.76 0.37 -29.03
C PRO A 10 -38.35 -0.87 -28.38
N GLY A 11 -38.29 -1.99 -29.09
CA GLY A 11 -38.88 -3.24 -28.66
C GLY A 11 -38.20 -3.79 -27.41
N LYS A 12 -38.84 -4.73 -26.71
CA LYS A 12 -38.25 -5.41 -25.53
C LYS A 12 -36.82 -5.89 -25.80
N LYS A 13 -36.50 -6.30 -27.02
CA LYS A 13 -35.14 -6.71 -27.45
C LYS A 13 -34.09 -5.61 -27.31
N PHE A 14 -34.41 -4.36 -27.59
CA PHE A 14 -33.51 -3.21 -27.43
C PHE A 14 -33.12 -3.01 -25.98
N TRP A 15 -34.09 -3.09 -25.06
CA TRP A 15 -33.82 -2.95 -23.61
C TRP A 15 -33.03 -4.14 -23.05
N ILE A 16 -33.30 -5.36 -23.55
CA ILE A 16 -32.54 -6.56 -23.16
C ILE A 16 -31.09 -6.44 -23.64
N CYS A 17 -30.87 -6.06 -24.89
CA CYS A 17 -29.51 -5.86 -25.42
C CYS A 17 -28.76 -4.73 -24.66
N GLY A 18 -29.43 -3.61 -24.36
CA GLY A 18 -28.87 -2.51 -23.57
C GLY A 18 -28.48 -2.96 -22.15
N ALA A 19 -29.35 -3.72 -21.48
CA ALA A 19 -29.09 -4.27 -20.18
C ALA A 19 -27.91 -5.26 -20.19
N LEU A 20 -27.84 -6.17 -21.15
CA LEU A 20 -26.75 -7.11 -21.31
C LEU A 20 -25.41 -6.40 -21.56
N LEU A 21 -25.41 -5.40 -22.45
CA LEU A 21 -24.20 -4.59 -22.71
C LEU A 21 -23.77 -3.83 -21.49
N GLY A 22 -24.70 -3.26 -20.73
CA GLY A 22 -24.40 -2.57 -19.48
C GLY A 22 -23.84 -3.49 -18.40
N ILE A 23 -24.38 -4.68 -18.24
CA ILE A 23 -23.85 -5.70 -17.31
C ILE A 23 -22.43 -6.11 -17.74
N CYS A 24 -22.20 -6.35 -19.02
CA CYS A 24 -20.89 -6.70 -19.54
C CYS A 24 -19.86 -5.58 -19.26
N LEU A 25 -20.22 -4.33 -19.50
CA LEU A 25 -19.39 -3.18 -19.24
C LEU A 25 -19.11 -3.03 -17.74
N LEU A 26 -20.11 -3.25 -16.89
CA LEU A 26 -19.97 -3.21 -15.43
C LEU A 26 -19.05 -4.33 -14.94
N CYS A 27 -19.14 -5.53 -15.50
CA CYS A 27 -18.21 -6.63 -15.22
C CYS A 27 -16.77 -6.30 -15.62
N LEU A 28 -16.57 -5.69 -16.79
CA LEU A 28 -15.23 -5.27 -17.23
C LEU A 28 -14.64 -4.19 -16.32
N VAL A 29 -15.43 -3.20 -15.93
CA VAL A 29 -14.99 -2.16 -14.99
C VAL A 29 -14.66 -2.73 -13.62
N THR A 30 -15.50 -3.62 -13.08
CA THR A 30 -15.24 -4.26 -11.79
C THR A 30 -13.98 -5.13 -11.83
N LEU A 31 -13.74 -5.86 -12.91
CA LEU A 31 -12.52 -6.64 -13.09
C LEU A 31 -11.27 -5.73 -13.16
N SER A 32 -11.38 -4.62 -13.90
CA SER A 32 -10.30 -3.64 -14.00
C SER A 32 -9.98 -2.99 -12.66
N LEU A 33 -11.00 -2.61 -11.88
CA LEU A 33 -10.82 -2.06 -10.52
C LEU A 33 -10.18 -3.08 -9.59
N PHE A 34 -10.62 -4.34 -9.63
CA PHE A 34 -10.05 -5.42 -8.85
C PHE A 34 -8.56 -5.62 -9.16
N GLN A 35 -8.19 -5.65 -10.44
CA GLN A 35 -6.78 -5.77 -10.86
C GLN A 35 -5.96 -4.55 -10.45
N SER A 36 -6.53 -3.35 -10.57
CA SER A 36 -5.87 -2.10 -10.17
C SER A 36 -5.63 -2.05 -8.66
N ASP A 37 -6.62 -2.39 -7.84
CA ASP A 37 -6.48 -2.42 -6.39
C ASP A 37 -5.42 -3.46 -5.96
N LYS A 38 -5.45 -4.65 -6.56
CA LYS A 38 -4.43 -5.68 -6.31
C LYS A 38 -3.03 -5.21 -6.69
N ALA A 39 -2.85 -4.58 -7.85
CA ALA A 39 -1.56 -4.08 -8.30
C ALA A 39 -1.03 -2.95 -7.41
N ARG A 40 -1.92 -2.05 -6.96
CA ARG A 40 -1.59 -0.98 -6.03
C ARG A 40 -1.11 -1.52 -4.69
N GLU A 41 -1.85 -2.48 -4.11
CA GLU A 41 -1.45 -3.07 -2.83
C GLU A 41 -0.19 -3.92 -2.96
N GLN A 42 0.04 -4.55 -4.10
CA GLN A 42 1.31 -5.22 -4.38
C GLN A 42 2.49 -4.23 -4.36
N ALA A 43 2.34 -3.07 -5.00
CA ALA A 43 3.36 -2.04 -5.00
C ALA A 43 3.58 -1.50 -3.58
N ASN A 44 2.52 -1.17 -2.84
CA ASN A 44 2.58 -0.68 -1.47
C ASN A 44 3.29 -1.65 -0.52
N LEU A 45 2.91 -2.95 -0.56
CA LEU A 45 3.54 -3.97 0.27
C LEU A 45 5.02 -4.16 -0.09
N LEU A 46 5.33 -4.18 -1.39
CA LEU A 46 6.71 -4.32 -1.86
C LEU A 46 7.56 -3.13 -1.42
N ASP A 47 7.05 -1.92 -1.55
CA ASP A 47 7.73 -0.70 -1.11
C ASP A 47 7.93 -0.69 0.41
N THR A 48 6.90 -1.07 1.17
CA THR A 48 6.97 -1.19 2.62
C THR A 48 8.03 -2.20 3.04
N VAL A 49 8.02 -3.40 2.46
CA VAL A 49 9.00 -4.44 2.82
C VAL A 49 10.41 -4.07 2.38
N ASN A 50 10.58 -3.42 1.22
CA ASN A 50 11.88 -2.90 0.79
C ASN A 50 12.38 -1.79 1.73
N TYR A 51 11.52 -0.89 2.16
CA TYR A 51 11.88 0.13 3.14
C TYR A 51 12.31 -0.49 4.46
N VAL A 52 11.51 -1.41 5.02
CA VAL A 52 11.86 -2.14 6.24
C VAL A 52 13.18 -2.89 6.08
N LYS A 53 13.41 -3.53 4.92
CA LYS A 53 14.66 -4.21 4.59
C LYS A 53 15.87 -3.27 4.66
N ILE A 54 15.76 -2.09 4.05
CA ILE A 54 16.83 -1.07 4.07
C ILE A 54 17.07 -0.59 5.50
N GLN A 55 16.01 -0.34 6.25
CA GLN A 55 16.12 0.11 7.65
C GLN A 55 16.72 -0.98 8.55
N CYS A 56 16.35 -2.24 8.38
CA CYS A 56 17.00 -3.36 9.08
C CYS A 56 18.51 -3.37 8.81
N ALA A 57 18.93 -3.23 7.55
CA ALA A 57 20.33 -3.16 7.19
C ALA A 57 21.03 -1.96 7.84
N THR A 58 20.39 -0.81 7.83
CA THR A 58 20.92 0.43 8.43
C THR A 58 21.07 0.29 9.95
N TYR A 59 20.07 -0.28 10.62
CA TYR A 59 20.12 -0.47 12.08
C TYR A 59 21.18 -1.49 12.48
N THR A 60 21.28 -2.59 11.74
CA THR A 60 22.33 -3.59 11.96
C THR A 60 23.71 -2.94 11.79
N TYR A 61 23.92 -2.21 10.69
CA TYR A 61 25.18 -1.49 10.45
C TYR A 61 25.48 -0.47 11.55
N TYR A 62 24.48 0.30 11.98
CA TYR A 62 24.66 1.30 13.04
C TYR A 62 25.06 0.64 14.36
N ASN A 63 24.41 -0.46 14.73
CA ASN A 63 24.69 -1.19 15.95
C ASN A 63 26.10 -1.82 15.90
N GLU A 64 26.49 -2.44 14.78
CA GLU A 64 27.82 -2.97 14.54
C GLU A 64 28.89 -1.87 14.61
N ALA A 65 28.63 -0.71 13.99
CA ALA A 65 29.55 0.43 14.04
C ALA A 65 29.67 1.03 15.45
N SER A 66 28.57 1.10 16.19
CA SER A 66 28.54 1.54 17.59
C SER A 66 29.34 0.60 18.49
N GLU A 67 29.18 -0.72 18.31
CA GLU A 67 29.98 -1.73 19.01
C GLU A 67 31.45 -1.59 18.69
N SER A 68 31.81 -1.54 17.41
CA SER A 68 33.19 -1.36 16.97
C SER A 68 33.83 -0.09 17.55
N LYS A 69 33.09 1.03 17.58
CA LYS A 69 33.55 2.29 18.19
C LYS A 69 33.77 2.14 19.69
N SER A 70 32.90 1.42 20.39
CA SER A 70 33.04 1.18 21.82
C SER A 70 34.28 0.30 22.13
N LEU A 71 34.48 -0.75 21.33
CA LEU A 71 35.64 -1.64 21.44
C LEU A 71 36.97 -0.89 21.13
N LEU A 72 36.98 -0.05 20.09
CA LEU A 72 38.15 0.80 19.80
C LEU A 72 38.46 1.73 20.96
N ARG A 73 37.49 2.37 21.60
CA ARG A 73 37.67 3.17 22.79
C ARG A 73 38.23 2.34 23.93
N SER A 74 37.74 1.11 24.12
CA SER A 74 38.25 0.20 25.14
C SER A 74 39.72 -0.13 24.91
N ILE A 75 40.12 -0.38 23.66
CA ILE A 75 41.50 -0.63 23.25
C ILE A 75 42.41 0.56 23.64
N GLU A 76 42.01 1.78 23.26
CA GLU A 76 42.76 2.98 23.54
C GLU A 76 42.87 3.23 25.05
N SER A 77 41.77 3.01 25.80
CA SER A 77 41.79 3.14 27.25
C SER A 77 42.71 2.11 27.90
N THR A 78 42.76 0.85 27.41
CA THR A 78 43.64 -0.20 27.92
C THR A 78 45.10 0.16 27.71
N ARG A 79 45.46 0.64 26.51
CA ARG A 79 46.81 1.12 26.20
C ARG A 79 47.22 2.30 27.09
N GLN A 80 46.29 3.24 27.31
CA GLN A 80 46.56 4.41 28.17
C GLN A 80 46.80 4.00 29.63
N VAL A 81 46.01 3.00 30.12
CA VAL A 81 46.27 2.42 31.47
C VAL A 81 47.66 1.81 31.54
N SER A 82 48.12 1.07 30.52
CA SER A 82 49.46 0.48 30.48
C SER A 82 50.53 1.54 30.52
N ILE A 83 50.37 2.63 29.79
CA ILE A 83 51.30 3.78 29.81
C ILE A 83 51.31 4.48 31.18
N ASN A 84 50.14 4.71 31.76
CA ASN A 84 50.01 5.35 33.06
C ASN A 84 50.70 4.50 34.17
N ILE A 85 50.48 3.20 34.18
CA ILE A 85 51.14 2.29 35.14
C ILE A 85 52.65 2.29 34.96
N GLU A 86 53.14 2.22 33.72
CA GLU A 86 54.58 2.35 33.40
C GLU A 86 55.19 3.64 33.97
N ALA A 87 54.52 4.76 33.71
CA ALA A 87 54.98 6.08 34.18
C ALA A 87 55.05 6.19 35.73
N GLU A 88 54.01 5.69 36.40
CA GLU A 88 53.96 5.73 37.87
C GLU A 88 54.97 4.76 38.52
N THR A 89 55.13 3.57 37.91
CA THR A 89 56.13 2.59 38.36
C THR A 89 57.58 3.15 38.16
N ALA A 90 57.81 3.79 37.01
CA ALA A 90 59.05 4.46 36.73
C ALA A 90 59.35 5.62 37.73
N ALA A 91 58.31 6.28 38.25
CA ALA A 91 58.39 7.27 39.31
C ALA A 91 58.58 6.67 40.73
N GLY A 92 58.70 5.34 40.85
CA GLY A 92 58.90 4.63 42.10
C GLY A 92 57.61 4.33 42.89
N GLN A 93 56.48 4.48 42.31
CA GLN A 93 55.19 4.08 42.91
C GLN A 93 54.94 2.61 42.71
N GLU A 94 54.41 1.92 43.71
CA GLU A 94 54.01 0.56 43.64
C GLU A 94 52.60 0.45 42.97
N LEU A 95 52.35 -0.64 42.25
CA LEU A 95 51.03 -0.96 41.70
C LEU A 95 50.06 -1.22 42.86
N THR A 96 49.16 -0.27 43.09
CA THR A 96 48.16 -0.34 44.16
C THR A 96 46.74 -0.23 43.65
N ARG A 97 45.80 -0.74 44.42
CA ARG A 97 44.36 -0.59 44.12
C ARG A 97 43.94 0.89 44.01
N LYS A 98 44.62 1.80 44.71
CA LYS A 98 44.36 3.24 44.61
C LYS A 98 44.74 3.79 43.23
N LEU A 99 45.88 3.40 42.69
CA LEU A 99 46.31 3.79 41.34
C LEU A 99 45.35 3.29 40.26
N LEU A 100 44.90 2.04 40.40
CA LEU A 100 43.90 1.48 39.47
C LEU A 100 42.57 2.21 39.57
N ARG A 101 42.12 2.59 40.74
CA ARG A 101 40.92 3.40 40.94
C ARG A 101 41.03 4.75 40.26
N GLU A 102 42.12 5.51 40.46
CA GLU A 102 42.35 6.81 39.86
C GLU A 102 42.36 6.70 38.32
N SER A 103 43.02 5.69 37.75
CA SER A 103 43.02 5.41 36.32
C SER A 103 41.62 5.05 35.79
N THR A 104 40.85 4.29 36.56
CA THR A 104 39.47 3.91 36.23
C THR A 104 38.55 5.13 36.15
N GLU A 105 38.66 6.04 37.15
CA GLU A 105 37.89 7.28 37.19
C GLU A 105 38.27 8.25 36.05
N GLN A 106 39.58 8.42 35.78
CA GLN A 106 40.07 9.29 34.70
C GLN A 106 39.63 8.84 33.31
N LEU A 107 39.63 7.54 33.04
CA LEU A 107 39.35 6.96 31.74
C LEU A 107 37.89 6.50 31.57
N TRP A 108 37.04 6.76 32.57
CA TRP A 108 35.62 6.40 32.58
C TRP A 108 35.40 4.89 32.35
N LEU A 109 36.25 4.08 32.98
CA LEU A 109 36.15 2.64 32.96
C LEU A 109 35.25 2.14 34.10
N THR A 110 34.80 0.90 34.03
CA THR A 110 34.13 0.21 35.16
C THR A 110 35.18 -0.46 36.05
N GLY A 111 36.24 -0.96 35.46
CA GLY A 111 37.31 -1.58 36.24
C GLY A 111 38.53 -1.95 35.41
N ILE A 112 39.58 -2.30 36.13
CA ILE A 112 40.89 -2.72 35.65
C ILE A 112 41.31 -3.95 36.40
N VAL A 113 41.81 -4.98 35.70
CA VAL A 113 42.41 -6.18 36.25
C VAL A 113 43.84 -6.28 35.70
N VAL A 114 44.79 -6.44 36.56
CA VAL A 114 46.21 -6.64 36.21
C VAL A 114 46.59 -8.07 36.53
N LEU A 115 47.06 -8.76 35.50
CA LEU A 115 47.42 -10.17 35.56
C LEU A 115 48.92 -10.37 35.42
N ASP A 116 49.45 -11.40 36.04
CA ASP A 116 50.81 -11.88 35.82
C ASP A 116 50.93 -12.66 34.50
N PRO A 117 52.14 -13.09 34.06
CA PRO A 117 52.29 -13.88 32.85
C PRO A 117 51.59 -15.28 32.90
N ASP A 118 51.26 -15.77 34.07
CA ASP A 118 50.55 -17.01 34.28
C ASP A 118 49.03 -16.84 34.31
N GLY A 119 48.55 -15.57 34.22
CA GLY A 119 47.12 -15.22 34.22
C GLY A 119 46.52 -15.11 35.62
N ASN A 120 47.31 -15.06 36.68
CA ASN A 120 46.79 -14.79 38.02
C ASN A 120 46.65 -13.29 38.27
N THR A 121 45.66 -12.90 39.07
CA THR A 121 45.40 -11.52 39.40
C THR A 121 46.47 -10.95 40.35
N VAL A 122 47.18 -9.95 39.90
CA VAL A 122 48.19 -9.20 40.71
C VAL A 122 47.50 -8.08 41.49
N CYS A 123 46.69 -7.30 40.81
CA CYS A 123 45.94 -6.20 41.39
C CYS A 123 44.66 -5.96 40.57
N GLU A 124 43.60 -5.55 41.23
CA GLU A 124 42.35 -5.25 40.54
C GLU A 124 41.56 -4.16 41.25
N TYR A 125 40.78 -3.44 40.46
CA TYR A 125 39.80 -2.50 40.95
C TYR A 125 38.57 -2.51 40.04
N SER A 126 37.40 -2.44 40.65
CA SER A 126 36.15 -2.22 39.95
C SER A 126 35.18 -1.37 40.76
N SER A 127 34.42 -0.54 40.12
CA SER A 127 33.27 0.18 40.70
C SER A 127 32.01 -0.71 40.75
N ASP A 128 31.99 -1.89 40.04
CA ASP A 128 30.92 -2.87 40.03
C ASP A 128 31.47 -4.28 40.16
N ASP A 129 31.28 -4.87 41.36
CA ASP A 129 31.78 -6.20 41.69
C ASP A 129 31.09 -7.32 40.84
N ARG A 130 29.86 -7.08 40.40
CA ARG A 130 29.13 -8.07 39.53
C ARG A 130 29.74 -8.08 38.14
N ALA A 131 30.06 -6.89 37.60
CA ALA A 131 30.72 -6.80 36.30
C ALA A 131 32.13 -7.42 36.37
N LEU A 132 32.88 -7.22 37.46
CA LEU A 132 34.19 -7.82 37.70
C LEU A 132 34.10 -9.36 37.69
N ALA A 133 33.15 -9.94 38.42
CA ALA A 133 32.96 -11.38 38.45
C ALA A 133 32.62 -11.97 37.06
N ARG A 134 31.84 -11.26 36.27
CA ARG A 134 31.52 -11.63 34.89
C ARG A 134 32.74 -11.56 33.97
N VAL A 135 33.60 -10.56 34.14
CA VAL A 135 34.87 -10.47 33.41
C VAL A 135 35.74 -11.68 33.72
N HIS A 136 35.97 -12.01 35.00
CA HIS A 136 36.74 -13.16 35.38
C HIS A 136 36.18 -14.49 34.79
N GLY A 137 34.86 -14.64 34.73
CA GLY A 137 34.22 -15.84 34.16
C GLY A 137 34.36 -15.95 32.63
N ASN A 138 34.75 -14.86 31.95
CA ASN A 138 34.89 -14.81 30.48
C ASN A 138 36.35 -14.54 30.03
N LEU A 139 37.30 -14.45 30.93
CA LEU A 139 38.71 -14.34 30.56
C LEU A 139 39.20 -15.60 29.86
N ASN A 140 39.56 -15.47 28.59
CA ASN A 140 40.17 -16.56 27.85
C ASN A 140 41.68 -16.59 28.14
N ARG A 141 42.11 -17.57 28.94
CA ARG A 141 43.49 -17.68 29.40
C ARG A 141 44.51 -17.75 28.26
N ASP A 142 44.20 -18.51 27.21
CA ASP A 142 45.11 -18.70 26.08
C ASP A 142 45.38 -17.37 25.31
N ILE A 143 44.31 -16.57 25.11
CA ILE A 143 44.43 -15.27 24.45
C ILE A 143 45.18 -14.27 25.33
N ILE A 144 44.92 -14.33 26.63
CA ILE A 144 45.62 -13.44 27.60
C ILE A 144 47.10 -13.72 27.64
N LEU A 145 47.46 -15.02 27.67
CA LEU A 145 48.89 -15.43 27.64
C LEU A 145 49.57 -15.05 26.32
N ASP A 146 48.86 -15.19 25.18
CA ASP A 146 49.36 -14.73 23.87
C ASP A 146 49.57 -13.20 23.85
N THR A 147 48.66 -12.44 24.47
CA THR A 147 48.81 -10.97 24.61
C THR A 147 49.96 -10.58 25.51
N ALA A 148 50.26 -11.36 26.56
CA ALA A 148 51.40 -11.10 27.44
C ALA A 148 52.77 -11.22 26.75
N ILE A 149 52.86 -12.07 25.73
CA ILE A 149 54.10 -12.34 24.99
C ILE A 149 54.33 -11.35 23.85
N HIS A 150 53.27 -10.71 23.32
CA HIS A 150 53.30 -9.90 22.13
C HIS A 150 52.82 -8.47 22.45
N ASP A 151 53.70 -7.55 22.65
CA ASP A 151 53.42 -6.14 23.04
C ASP A 151 52.55 -5.38 22.02
N GLU A 152 52.62 -5.77 20.75
CA GLU A 152 51.87 -5.17 19.66
C GLU A 152 50.40 -5.62 19.61
N LYS A 153 50.07 -6.75 20.24
CA LYS A 153 48.73 -7.29 20.23
C LYS A 153 47.84 -6.65 21.28
N VAL A 154 46.60 -6.42 20.90
CA VAL A 154 45.53 -6.04 21.81
C VAL A 154 44.34 -6.91 21.52
N TYR A 155 43.82 -7.55 22.54
CA TYR A 155 42.60 -8.31 22.46
C TYR A 155 41.44 -7.40 22.88
N SER A 156 40.30 -7.54 22.17
CA SER A 156 39.09 -6.82 22.54
C SER A 156 37.86 -7.66 22.25
N GLN A 157 36.90 -7.67 23.19
CA GLN A 157 35.68 -8.48 23.08
C GLN A 157 34.52 -7.75 23.77
N ARG A 158 33.30 -7.92 23.17
CA ARG A 158 32.04 -7.64 23.83
C ARG A 158 31.44 -8.93 24.41
N ILE A 159 31.04 -8.88 25.66
CA ILE A 159 30.33 -9.96 26.37
C ILE A 159 28.88 -9.51 26.52
N ASN A 160 27.99 -10.09 25.76
CA ASN A 160 26.55 -9.83 25.84
C ASN A 160 25.90 -10.70 26.90
N HIS A 161 24.96 -10.14 27.66
CA HIS A 161 24.20 -10.84 28.69
C HIS A 161 22.73 -10.96 28.30
N ASN A 162 22.05 -11.97 28.82
CA ASN A 162 20.64 -12.24 28.53
C ASN A 162 19.67 -11.15 28.99
N ASP A 163 20.10 -10.30 29.92
CA ASP A 163 19.34 -9.14 30.42
C ASP A 163 19.44 -7.91 29.50
N GLY A 164 20.21 -8.00 28.40
CA GLY A 164 20.48 -6.88 27.49
C GLY A 164 21.64 -5.97 27.91
N SER A 165 22.27 -6.22 29.07
CA SER A 165 23.50 -5.55 29.43
C SER A 165 24.70 -6.14 28.69
N HIS A 166 25.78 -5.40 28.58
CA HIS A 166 27.02 -5.91 27.99
C HIS A 166 28.25 -5.34 28.67
N ILE A 167 29.36 -6.04 28.52
CA ILE A 167 30.69 -5.60 28.96
C ILE A 167 31.60 -5.55 27.74
N ASP A 168 32.16 -4.38 27.46
CA ASP A 168 33.26 -4.22 26.52
C ASP A 168 34.57 -4.34 27.29
N MET A 169 35.39 -5.34 26.98
CA MET A 169 36.66 -5.56 27.59
C MET A 169 37.78 -5.56 26.56
N SER A 170 38.96 -5.09 26.99
CA SER A 170 40.18 -5.14 26.18
C SER A 170 41.36 -5.52 27.07
N ALA A 171 42.31 -6.19 26.44
CA ALA A 171 43.55 -6.62 27.11
C ALA A 171 44.76 -6.24 26.27
N CYS A 172 45.81 -5.76 26.91
CA CYS A 172 47.12 -5.51 26.31
C CYS A 172 48.26 -5.92 27.26
N ALA A 173 49.45 -6.10 26.73
CA ALA A 173 50.64 -6.35 27.54
C ALA A 173 50.95 -5.18 28.50
N ARG A 174 51.46 -5.49 29.68
CA ARG A 174 52.02 -4.52 30.60
C ARG A 174 53.34 -4.03 30.04
N ARG A 175 53.65 -2.74 30.29
CA ARG A 175 54.90 -2.13 29.87
C ARG A 175 55.92 -2.03 31.01
N ASP A 176 55.43 -2.04 32.24
CA ASP A 176 56.26 -1.91 33.46
C ASP A 176 56.82 -3.25 33.92
N ALA A 177 56.13 -4.34 33.68
CA ALA A 177 56.50 -5.68 34.10
C ALA A 177 55.85 -6.73 33.17
N PRO A 178 56.32 -7.98 33.10
CA PRO A 178 55.62 -9.03 32.35
C PRO A 178 54.21 -9.25 32.89
N GLY A 179 53.25 -9.38 31.98
CA GLY A 179 51.85 -9.61 32.32
C GLY A 179 50.88 -8.89 31.40
N VAL A 180 49.64 -8.84 31.79
CA VAL A 180 48.53 -8.29 30.98
C VAL A 180 47.69 -7.32 31.82
N ILE A 181 47.26 -6.23 31.18
CA ILE A 181 46.26 -5.34 31.72
C ILE A 181 44.95 -5.59 30.96
N VAL A 182 43.92 -5.86 31.72
CA VAL A 182 42.55 -5.97 31.20
C VAL A 182 41.74 -4.80 31.73
N THR A 183 41.14 -4.04 30.85
CA THR A 183 40.18 -3.02 31.21
C THR A 183 38.80 -3.40 30.74
N PHE A 184 37.80 -2.92 31.43
CA PHE A 184 36.41 -3.20 30.99
C PHE A 184 35.46 -2.05 31.32
N TYR A 185 34.42 -1.94 30.48
CA TYR A 185 33.34 -1.01 30.61
C TYR A 185 32.01 -1.75 30.61
N TYR A 186 31.23 -1.62 31.67
CA TYR A 186 29.93 -2.23 31.82
C TYR A 186 28.85 -1.25 31.37
N THR A 187 27.99 -1.68 30.46
CA THR A 187 26.79 -0.99 30.01
C THR A 187 25.57 -1.67 30.56
N SER A 188 24.81 -0.96 31.40
CA SER A 188 23.56 -1.51 31.94
C SER A 188 22.50 -1.75 30.83
N ALA A 189 21.59 -2.71 31.07
CA ALA A 189 20.51 -3.01 30.15
C ALA A 189 19.63 -1.79 29.84
N GLU A 190 19.37 -0.95 30.86
CA GLU A 190 18.59 0.27 30.68
C GLU A 190 19.26 1.25 29.70
N PHE A 191 20.58 1.46 29.87
CA PHE A 191 21.35 2.32 28.99
C PHE A 191 21.47 1.74 27.57
N ALA A 192 21.77 0.45 27.46
CA ALA A 192 21.86 -0.25 26.18
C ALA A 192 20.54 -0.15 25.40
N ASN A 193 19.41 -0.45 26.03
CA ASN A 193 18.10 -0.39 25.41
C ASN A 193 17.69 1.03 24.98
N ARG A 194 18.17 2.06 25.66
CA ARG A 194 17.88 3.47 25.31
C ARG A 194 18.61 3.91 24.05
N TYR A 195 19.81 3.42 23.82
CA TYR A 195 20.68 3.86 22.72
C TYR A 195 20.83 2.84 21.58
N THR A 196 20.46 1.60 21.82
CA THR A 196 20.46 0.57 20.77
C THR A 196 19.20 0.70 19.94
N LEU A 197 19.37 0.85 18.62
CA LEU A 197 18.26 0.83 17.68
C LEU A 197 17.71 -0.61 17.58
N THR A 198 16.49 -0.80 18.01
CA THR A 198 15.83 -2.11 17.96
C THR A 198 15.02 -2.29 16.68
N LEU A 199 14.97 -3.50 16.13
CA LEU A 199 14.14 -3.80 14.97
C LEU A 199 12.65 -3.56 15.26
N GLN A 200 12.23 -3.69 16.52
CA GLN A 200 10.87 -3.38 16.94
C GLN A 200 10.53 -1.90 16.77
N SER A 201 11.48 -0.98 17.02
CA SER A 201 11.25 0.45 16.86
C SER A 201 11.01 0.85 15.40
N LEU A 202 11.52 0.08 14.43
CA LEU A 202 11.24 0.26 13.00
C LEU A 202 9.75 0.12 12.68
N LEU A 203 9.06 -0.76 13.38
CA LEU A 203 7.68 -1.11 13.10
C LEU A 203 6.67 -0.26 13.86
N SER A 204 7.13 0.64 14.75
CA SER A 204 6.26 1.48 15.59
C SER A 204 5.34 2.43 14.80
N GLY A 205 5.70 2.77 13.55
CA GLY A 205 4.90 3.63 12.67
C GLY A 205 3.84 2.88 11.85
N TYR A 206 3.88 1.55 11.82
CA TYR A 206 2.98 0.73 11.00
C TYR A 206 1.79 0.21 11.80
N GLN A 207 0.59 0.39 11.27
CA GLN A 207 -0.64 -0.07 11.91
C GLN A 207 -1.20 -1.31 11.20
N LYS A 208 -1.47 -2.38 11.96
CA LYS A 208 -2.06 -3.63 11.43
C LYS A 208 -3.35 -3.40 10.63
N ALA A 209 -4.16 -2.42 11.04
CA ALA A 209 -5.44 -2.12 10.42
C ALA A 209 -5.35 -1.47 9.03
N THR A 210 -4.23 -0.82 8.69
CA THR A 210 -4.03 -0.09 7.42
C THR A 210 -2.94 -0.71 6.58
N ASP A 211 -1.83 -1.12 7.21
CA ASP A 211 -0.60 -1.54 6.51
C ASP A 211 -0.45 -3.07 6.47
N GLY A 212 -1.42 -3.79 7.07
CA GLY A 212 -1.34 -5.22 7.25
C GLY A 212 -0.38 -5.61 8.38
N THR A 213 -0.01 -6.89 8.44
CA THR A 213 0.91 -7.40 9.45
C THR A 213 2.32 -7.52 8.86
N ILE A 214 3.29 -6.93 9.54
CA ILE A 214 4.71 -6.99 9.20
C ILE A 214 5.41 -7.77 10.29
N ILE A 215 6.24 -8.74 9.90
CA ILE A 215 6.96 -9.63 10.80
C ILE A 215 8.43 -9.66 10.39
N ILE A 216 9.32 -9.54 11.35
CA ILE A 216 10.77 -9.74 11.17
C ILE A 216 11.19 -10.94 12.02
N THR A 217 11.88 -11.91 11.42
CA THR A 217 12.40 -13.10 12.10
C THR A 217 13.88 -13.29 11.84
N ASP A 218 14.56 -14.00 12.75
CA ASP A 218 15.93 -14.50 12.57
C ASP A 218 15.96 -15.90 11.92
N GLY A 219 14.80 -16.42 11.53
CA GLY A 219 14.61 -17.76 10.99
C GLY A 219 14.11 -18.76 12.04
N GLY A 220 14.28 -18.51 13.33
CA GLY A 220 13.80 -19.33 14.45
C GLY A 220 12.62 -18.71 15.18
N ALA A 221 12.74 -17.45 15.58
CA ALA A 221 11.74 -16.72 16.33
C ALA A 221 11.29 -15.44 15.62
N ILE A 222 10.13 -14.94 15.99
CA ILE A 222 9.65 -13.61 15.60
C ILE A 222 10.28 -12.59 16.53
N ILE A 223 11.21 -11.78 16.01
CA ILE A 223 11.98 -10.79 16.78
C ILE A 223 11.33 -9.40 16.81
N ALA A 224 10.54 -9.07 15.78
CA ALA A 224 9.77 -7.83 15.73
C ALA A 224 8.50 -8.00 14.90
N SER A 225 7.44 -7.30 15.30
CA SER A 225 6.19 -7.23 14.55
C SER A 225 5.38 -5.99 14.93
N ASN A 226 4.62 -5.42 14.00
CA ASN A 226 3.60 -4.41 14.30
C ASN A 226 2.36 -5.01 15.00
N ASP A 227 2.26 -6.36 15.03
CA ASP A 227 1.37 -7.10 15.93
C ASP A 227 2.19 -7.65 17.10
N THR A 228 2.18 -6.96 18.23
CA THR A 228 3.01 -7.29 19.39
C THR A 228 2.71 -8.67 19.99
N ALA A 229 1.51 -9.21 19.74
CA ALA A 229 1.15 -10.57 20.20
C ALA A 229 1.96 -11.67 19.54
N LEU A 230 2.59 -11.41 18.39
CA LEU A 230 3.39 -12.37 17.65
C LEU A 230 4.86 -12.43 18.12
N ILE A 231 5.33 -11.41 18.82
CA ILE A 231 6.74 -11.31 19.25
C ILE A 231 7.12 -12.46 20.19
N GLY A 232 8.25 -13.11 19.93
CA GLY A 232 8.75 -14.24 20.70
C GLY A 232 8.16 -15.58 20.28
N GLN A 233 7.15 -15.61 19.41
CA GLN A 233 6.63 -16.88 18.89
C GLN A 233 7.61 -17.52 17.91
N SER A 234 7.53 -18.85 17.78
CA SER A 234 8.33 -19.58 16.79
C SER A 234 7.86 -19.27 15.38
N SER A 235 8.79 -18.98 14.48
CA SER A 235 8.50 -18.76 13.05
C SER A 235 7.90 -20.02 12.38
N ASN A 236 8.15 -21.21 12.94
CA ASN A 236 7.69 -22.48 12.38
C ASN A 236 6.24 -22.84 12.77
N THR A 237 5.58 -22.05 13.60
CA THR A 237 4.19 -22.25 13.99
C THR A 237 3.22 -21.30 13.30
N HIS A 238 3.71 -20.27 12.61
CA HIS A 238 2.89 -19.23 12.01
C HIS A 238 2.60 -19.54 10.54
N ASP A 239 1.33 -19.74 10.18
CA ASP A 239 0.89 -20.15 8.83
C ASP A 239 1.35 -19.23 7.70
N ALA A 240 1.34 -17.92 7.93
CA ALA A 240 1.80 -16.96 6.93
C ALA A 240 3.30 -17.15 6.63
N ILE A 241 4.12 -17.33 7.66
CA ILE A 241 5.57 -17.53 7.52
C ILE A 241 5.84 -18.83 6.78
N LEU A 242 5.17 -19.93 7.15
CA LEU A 242 5.34 -21.23 6.52
C LEU A 242 4.98 -21.20 5.02
N THR A 243 3.90 -20.48 4.68
CA THR A 243 3.44 -20.39 3.29
C THR A 243 4.37 -19.51 2.47
N LEU A 244 4.78 -18.35 2.98
CA LEU A 244 5.67 -17.43 2.28
C LEU A 244 7.09 -17.98 2.13
N LYS A 245 7.59 -18.74 3.12
CA LYS A 245 8.92 -19.34 3.08
C LYS A 245 9.08 -20.39 1.98
N LYS A 246 8.01 -21.10 1.60
CA LYS A 246 8.03 -22.09 0.51
C LYS A 246 8.36 -21.49 -0.86
N ASN A 247 8.14 -20.19 -1.04
CA ASN A 247 8.35 -19.47 -2.30
C ASN A 247 9.19 -18.19 -2.06
N ALA A 248 10.20 -18.33 -1.23
CA ALA A 248 11.17 -17.32 -0.86
C ALA A 248 11.79 -16.73 -2.10
N ASP A 249 11.77 -15.70 -2.62
CA ASP A 249 12.32 -15.01 -3.82
C ASP A 249 11.26 -14.57 -4.85
N SER A 250 10.00 -14.86 -4.63
CA SER A 250 8.94 -14.33 -5.48
C SER A 250 8.68 -12.86 -5.14
N LYS A 251 9.00 -11.96 -6.08
CA LYS A 251 8.59 -10.54 -5.99
C LYS A 251 7.09 -10.32 -6.20
N HIS A 252 6.32 -11.41 -6.32
CA HIS A 252 4.90 -11.38 -6.55
C HIS A 252 4.14 -11.68 -5.27
N LEU A 253 3.00 -11.01 -5.10
CA LEU A 253 2.08 -11.30 -4.02
C LEU A 253 1.57 -12.74 -4.09
N MET A 254 1.65 -13.41 -2.97
CA MET A 254 1.14 -14.75 -2.80
C MET A 254 -0.17 -14.74 -2.02
N HIS A 255 -1.08 -15.65 -2.39
CA HIS A 255 -2.27 -15.90 -1.62
C HIS A 255 -1.94 -16.72 -0.38
N LEU A 256 -2.46 -16.25 0.75
CA LEU A 256 -2.31 -16.88 2.07
C LEU A 256 -3.69 -17.08 2.68
N ASN A 257 -3.78 -18.05 3.57
CA ASN A 257 -4.88 -18.15 4.52
C ASN A 257 -4.27 -18.09 5.93
N VAL A 258 -4.54 -17.03 6.66
CA VAL A 258 -4.04 -16.81 8.02
C VAL A 258 -5.25 -16.78 8.93
N ASP A 259 -5.35 -17.74 9.86
CA ASP A 259 -6.49 -17.87 10.79
C ASP A 259 -7.87 -17.86 10.09
N GLY A 260 -7.97 -18.49 8.92
CA GLY A 260 -9.20 -18.52 8.13
C GLY A 260 -9.47 -17.25 7.29
N VAL A 261 -8.62 -16.23 7.38
CA VAL A 261 -8.74 -15.00 6.60
C VAL A 261 -7.84 -15.07 5.37
N ARG A 262 -8.46 -14.87 4.18
CA ARG A 262 -7.69 -14.74 2.94
C ARG A 262 -6.87 -13.46 2.96
N SER A 263 -5.60 -13.58 2.62
CA SER A 263 -4.64 -12.49 2.65
C SER A 263 -3.69 -12.57 1.45
N TYR A 264 -3.08 -11.47 1.12
CA TYR A 264 -1.94 -11.39 0.20
C TYR A 264 -0.68 -11.10 0.99
N GLY A 265 0.42 -11.74 0.66
CA GLY A 265 1.68 -11.51 1.34
C GLY A 265 2.90 -11.62 0.45
N ILE A 266 4.00 -11.11 0.96
CA ILE A 266 5.32 -11.11 0.34
C ILE A 266 6.39 -11.38 1.40
N MET A 267 7.52 -11.92 0.99
CA MET A 267 8.68 -12.13 1.83
C MET A 267 9.93 -11.59 1.13
N LEU A 268 10.80 -10.95 1.91
CA LEU A 268 12.17 -10.61 1.47
C LEU A 268 13.18 -11.04 2.53
N ARG A 269 14.37 -11.39 2.07
CA ARG A 269 15.50 -11.73 2.93
C ARG A 269 16.51 -10.59 2.98
N GLN A 270 17.06 -10.33 4.20
CA GLN A 270 18.14 -9.39 4.42
C GLN A 270 19.16 -9.98 5.39
N ARG A 271 20.31 -10.44 4.89
CA ARG A 271 21.32 -11.18 5.68
C ARG A 271 20.68 -12.31 6.50
N ASP A 272 20.69 -12.17 7.83
CA ASP A 272 20.16 -13.14 8.77
C ASP A 272 18.70 -12.88 9.16
N HIS A 273 18.08 -11.84 8.59
CA HIS A 273 16.71 -11.48 8.87
C HIS A 273 15.79 -11.82 7.70
N TYR A 274 14.60 -12.31 8.02
CA TYR A 274 13.52 -12.57 7.07
C TYR A 274 12.36 -11.64 7.39
N ILE A 275 11.94 -10.86 6.40
CA ILE A 275 10.88 -9.85 6.53
C ILE A 275 9.68 -10.38 5.78
N TYR A 276 8.58 -10.56 6.48
CA TYR A 276 7.29 -10.99 5.96
C TYR A 276 6.30 -9.86 6.11
N ALA A 277 5.49 -9.61 5.08
CA ALA A 277 4.35 -8.72 5.19
C ALA A 277 3.14 -9.37 4.54
N TYR A 278 1.98 -9.26 5.18
CA TYR A 278 0.73 -9.73 4.60
C TYR A 278 -0.43 -8.83 4.98
N ILE A 279 -1.38 -8.71 4.07
CA ILE A 279 -2.55 -7.86 4.18
C ILE A 279 -3.83 -8.64 3.87
N PRO A 280 -4.86 -8.58 4.70
CA PRO A 280 -6.15 -9.21 4.44
C PRO A 280 -6.85 -8.67 3.20
N ASP A 281 -7.59 -9.53 2.49
CA ASP A 281 -8.41 -9.16 1.34
C ASP A 281 -9.39 -8.03 1.66
N THR A 282 -9.90 -7.99 2.89
CA THR A 282 -10.82 -6.94 3.36
C THR A 282 -10.22 -5.54 3.36
N ILE A 283 -8.91 -5.43 3.58
CA ILE A 283 -8.17 -4.16 3.50
C ILE A 283 -7.82 -3.86 2.03
N THR A 284 -7.29 -4.85 1.32
CA THR A 284 -6.90 -4.74 -0.10
C THR A 284 -8.04 -4.23 -0.97
N PHE A 285 -9.26 -4.74 -0.77
CA PHE A 285 -10.44 -4.40 -1.57
C PHE A 285 -11.44 -3.49 -0.83
N ARG A 286 -10.99 -2.74 0.16
CA ARG A 286 -11.84 -1.85 0.97
C ARG A 286 -12.60 -0.83 0.11
N THR A 287 -11.98 -0.32 -0.94
CA THR A 287 -12.56 0.70 -1.82
C THR A 287 -13.41 0.11 -2.95
N LEU A 288 -13.26 -1.18 -3.24
CA LEU A 288 -13.94 -1.85 -4.34
C LEU A 288 -15.48 -1.76 -4.25
N PRO A 289 -16.13 -2.06 -3.10
CA PRO A 289 -17.59 -1.98 -3.01
C PRO A 289 -18.13 -0.57 -3.26
N GLN A 290 -17.43 0.45 -2.78
CA GLN A 290 -17.82 1.86 -2.98
C GLN A 290 -17.68 2.25 -4.46
N SER A 291 -16.57 1.89 -5.09
CA SER A 291 -16.32 2.16 -6.51
C SER A 291 -17.34 1.46 -7.40
N VAL A 292 -17.68 0.20 -7.10
CA VAL A 292 -18.72 -0.55 -7.81
C VAL A 292 -20.10 0.10 -7.61
N ALA A 293 -20.44 0.53 -6.39
CA ALA A 293 -21.69 1.21 -6.11
C ALA A 293 -21.82 2.52 -6.91
N VAL A 294 -20.76 3.31 -7.00
CA VAL A 294 -20.74 4.53 -7.84
C VAL A 294 -20.94 4.19 -9.31
N CYS A 295 -20.26 3.17 -9.84
CA CYS A 295 -20.44 2.74 -11.22
C CYS A 295 -21.88 2.30 -11.50
N VAL A 296 -22.51 1.55 -10.60
CA VAL A 296 -23.92 1.14 -10.70
C VAL A 296 -24.86 2.35 -10.69
N LEU A 297 -24.63 3.32 -9.78
CA LEU A 297 -25.45 4.52 -9.72
C LEU A 297 -25.32 5.37 -11.00
N VAL A 298 -24.13 5.53 -11.54
CA VAL A 298 -23.91 6.22 -12.82
C VAL A 298 -24.64 5.49 -13.96
N TYR A 299 -24.51 4.16 -14.01
CA TYR A 299 -25.21 3.35 -15.03
C TYR A 299 -26.74 3.49 -14.93
N LEU A 300 -27.31 3.41 -13.73
CA LEU A 300 -28.74 3.63 -13.50
C LEU A 300 -29.17 5.05 -13.89
N GLY A 301 -28.35 6.07 -13.60
CA GLY A 301 -28.57 7.45 -14.01
C GLY A 301 -28.65 7.59 -15.54
N VAL A 302 -27.72 6.95 -16.26
CA VAL A 302 -27.74 6.93 -17.74
C VAL A 302 -28.98 6.25 -18.28
N LEU A 303 -29.36 5.10 -17.73
CA LEU A 303 -30.60 4.41 -18.13
C LEU A 303 -31.85 5.26 -17.88
N LEU A 304 -31.91 5.94 -16.74
CA LEU A 304 -33.00 6.84 -16.40
C LEU A 304 -33.06 8.05 -17.34
N MET A 305 -31.91 8.62 -17.71
CA MET A 305 -31.83 9.68 -18.68
C MET A 305 -32.32 9.24 -20.07
N ILE A 306 -31.87 8.08 -20.55
CA ILE A 306 -32.31 7.50 -21.82
C ILE A 306 -33.83 7.25 -21.77
N TRP A 307 -34.35 6.68 -20.69
CA TRP A 307 -35.78 6.47 -20.50
C TRP A 307 -36.59 7.76 -20.54
N GLN A 308 -36.12 8.81 -19.87
CA GLN A 308 -36.76 10.12 -19.89
C GLN A 308 -36.77 10.74 -21.29
N LEU A 309 -35.68 10.64 -22.06
CA LEU A 309 -35.61 11.13 -23.43
C LEU A 309 -36.61 10.40 -24.32
N LEU A 310 -36.62 9.07 -24.26
CA LEU A 310 -37.58 8.25 -25.03
C LEU A 310 -39.03 8.53 -24.62
N ARG A 311 -39.30 8.74 -23.35
CA ARG A 311 -40.62 9.13 -22.84
C ARG A 311 -41.06 10.49 -23.37
N ARG A 312 -40.13 11.47 -23.37
CA ARG A 312 -40.38 12.84 -23.92
C ARG A 312 -40.69 12.78 -25.40
N ASP A 313 -39.95 11.97 -26.17
CA ASP A 313 -40.19 11.83 -27.62
C ASP A 313 -41.53 11.11 -27.91
N LYS A 314 -41.86 10.11 -27.13
CA LYS A 314 -43.16 9.44 -27.22
C LYS A 314 -44.34 10.40 -26.92
N LEU A 315 -44.21 11.20 -25.87
CA LEU A 315 -45.21 12.21 -25.51
C LEU A 315 -45.36 13.27 -26.60
N LYS A 316 -44.23 13.76 -27.16
CA LYS A 316 -44.25 14.70 -28.28
C LYS A 316 -44.94 14.10 -29.53
N SER A 317 -44.67 12.82 -29.82
CA SER A 317 -45.28 12.15 -30.96
C SER A 317 -46.81 11.97 -30.79
N LEU A 318 -47.25 11.62 -29.56
CA LEU A 318 -48.66 11.51 -29.23
C LEU A 318 -49.40 12.86 -29.35
N ARG A 319 -48.85 13.94 -28.82
CA ARG A 319 -49.41 15.30 -28.96
C ARG A 319 -49.51 15.70 -30.44
N LYS A 320 -48.49 15.43 -31.23
CA LYS A 320 -48.51 15.68 -32.67
C LYS A 320 -49.60 14.83 -33.41
N GLN A 321 -49.86 13.61 -32.94
CA GLN A 321 -50.96 12.81 -33.48
C GLN A 321 -52.34 13.37 -33.11
N GLU A 322 -52.55 13.76 -31.86
CA GLU A 322 -53.79 14.40 -31.40
C GLU A 322 -54.05 15.72 -32.12
N GLU A 323 -53.02 16.56 -32.34
CA GLU A 323 -53.15 17.82 -33.09
C GLU A 323 -53.56 17.56 -34.55
N LYS A 324 -52.96 16.51 -35.18
CA LYS A 324 -53.37 16.09 -36.55
C LYS A 324 -54.80 15.59 -36.61
N GLU A 325 -55.20 14.81 -35.61
CA GLU A 325 -56.55 14.24 -35.54
C GLU A 325 -57.58 15.34 -35.29
N ARG A 326 -57.30 16.31 -34.42
CA ARG A 326 -58.14 17.50 -34.21
C ARG A 326 -58.23 18.39 -35.46
N ALA A 327 -57.11 18.59 -36.17
CA ALA A 327 -57.12 19.33 -37.44
C ALA A 327 -57.89 18.60 -38.49
N TYR A 328 -57.80 17.27 -38.59
CA TYR A 328 -58.57 16.47 -39.51
C TYR A 328 -60.09 16.52 -39.18
N GLN A 329 -60.45 16.36 -37.90
CA GLN A 329 -61.85 16.48 -37.47
C GLN A 329 -62.40 17.88 -37.76
N LYS A 330 -61.61 18.94 -37.57
CA LYS A 330 -62.02 20.30 -37.90
C LYS A 330 -62.23 20.51 -39.40
N SER A 331 -61.35 19.91 -40.25
CA SER A 331 -61.50 20.01 -41.69
C SER A 331 -62.75 19.19 -42.19
N LEU A 332 -63.00 18.00 -41.60
CA LEU A 332 -64.19 17.23 -41.88
C LEU A 332 -65.43 17.97 -41.47
N LEU A 333 -65.44 18.64 -40.33
CA LEU A 333 -66.56 19.45 -39.88
C LEU A 333 -66.83 20.65 -40.82
N GLU A 334 -65.74 21.31 -41.32
CA GLU A 334 -65.88 22.36 -42.33
C GLU A 334 -66.37 21.83 -43.68
N GLU A 335 -65.89 20.66 -44.13
CA GLU A 335 -66.37 20.01 -45.31
C GLU A 335 -67.85 19.60 -45.20
N ALA A 336 -68.22 19.04 -44.05
CA ALA A 336 -69.63 18.71 -43.76
C ALA A 336 -70.51 19.94 -43.79
N LYS A 337 -70.02 21.07 -43.14
CA LYS A 337 -70.74 22.36 -43.21
C LYS A 337 -70.82 22.92 -44.64
N LYS A 338 -69.75 22.78 -45.42
CA LYS A 338 -69.72 23.21 -46.82
C LYS A 338 -70.63 22.31 -47.70
N ALA A 339 -70.57 21.01 -47.44
CA ALA A 339 -71.51 20.06 -48.16
C ALA A 339 -72.94 20.33 -47.76
N GLU A 340 -73.26 20.63 -46.54
CA GLU A 340 -74.61 20.99 -46.09
C GLU A 340 -75.05 22.35 -46.66
N ALA A 341 -74.13 23.36 -46.72
CA ALA A 341 -74.39 24.63 -47.37
C ALA A 341 -74.57 24.47 -48.90
N ALA A 342 -73.71 23.60 -49.52
CA ALA A 342 -73.88 23.27 -50.95
C ALA A 342 -75.15 22.52 -51.25
N ASN A 343 -75.56 21.57 -50.35
CA ASN A 343 -76.84 20.91 -50.47
C ASN A 343 -78.02 21.86 -50.27
N ARG A 344 -77.95 22.81 -49.39
CA ARG A 344 -78.91 23.90 -49.23
C ARG A 344 -78.92 24.82 -50.45
N ALA A 345 -77.70 25.19 -50.95
CA ALA A 345 -77.60 25.95 -52.19
C ALA A 345 -78.09 25.19 -53.41
N LYS A 346 -77.92 23.83 -53.45
CA LYS A 346 -78.40 22.94 -54.48
C LYS A 346 -79.96 22.84 -54.48
N THR A 347 -80.53 22.87 -53.30
CA THR A 347 -81.97 22.96 -53.12
C THR A 347 -82.55 24.30 -53.49
N GLU A 348 -81.80 25.39 -53.27
CA GLU A 348 -82.20 26.73 -53.67
C GLU A 348 -81.78 27.07 -55.09
N PHE A 349 -80.84 26.33 -55.65
CA PHE A 349 -80.25 26.74 -56.90
C PHE A 349 -79.89 25.60 -57.87
N LEU A 350 -80.83 24.98 -58.35
CA LEU A 350 -80.76 24.09 -59.55
C LEU A 350 -80.20 24.77 -60.81
N GLN A 351 -79.73 26.00 -60.64
CA GLN A 351 -79.32 26.86 -61.81
C GLN A 351 -77.82 27.28 -61.83
N ARG A 352 -77.01 26.97 -60.84
CA ARG A 352 -75.59 27.31 -60.93
C ARG A 352 -74.64 26.13 -60.81
N MET A 353 -74.66 25.28 -61.79
CA MET A 353 -73.87 24.06 -61.87
C MET A 353 -72.38 24.26 -62.19
N SER A 354 -71.81 25.43 -62.00
CA SER A 354 -70.43 25.59 -62.48
C SER A 354 -69.37 25.87 -61.41
N HIS A 355 -69.74 26.04 -60.15
CA HIS A 355 -68.75 26.53 -59.21
C HIS A 355 -68.24 25.49 -58.14
N ASP A 356 -68.91 24.36 -58.02
CA ASP A 356 -68.74 23.49 -56.83
C ASP A 356 -67.80 22.30 -57.01
N ILE A 357 -67.08 22.16 -58.10
CA ILE A 357 -66.09 21.08 -58.29
C ILE A 357 -64.69 21.50 -57.86
N ARG A 358 -64.41 22.79 -57.59
CA ARG A 358 -63.08 23.26 -57.30
C ARG A 358 -62.63 23.20 -55.79
N THR A 359 -63.64 23.07 -54.93
CA THR A 359 -63.37 23.20 -53.48
C THR A 359 -62.78 21.92 -52.82
N PRO A 360 -63.12 20.69 -53.16
CA PRO A 360 -62.56 19.53 -52.55
C PRO A 360 -61.10 19.24 -52.96
N ILE A 361 -60.68 19.74 -54.16
CA ILE A 361 -59.27 19.48 -54.63
C ILE A 361 -58.27 20.30 -53.91
N ASN A 362 -58.57 21.56 -53.50
CA ASN A 362 -57.68 22.40 -52.77
C ASN A 362 -57.45 21.95 -51.28
N GLY A 363 -58.44 21.24 -50.74
CA GLY A 363 -58.31 20.67 -49.37
C GLY A 363 -57.32 19.51 -49.30
N ILE A 364 -57.30 18.70 -50.38
CA ILE A 364 -56.37 17.57 -50.46
C ILE A 364 -54.94 18.02 -50.74
N SER A 365 -54.76 19.10 -51.52
CA SER A 365 -53.45 19.67 -51.84
C SER A 365 -52.78 20.27 -50.60
N GLY A 366 -53.57 20.92 -49.75
CA GLY A 366 -53.03 21.47 -48.48
C GLY A 366 -52.67 20.45 -47.46
N MET A 367 -53.28 19.26 -47.47
CA MET A 367 -52.88 18.15 -46.60
C MET A 367 -51.60 17.46 -47.06
N LEU A 368 -51.29 17.48 -48.35
CA LEU A 368 -50.04 16.93 -48.88
C LEU A 368 -48.85 17.85 -48.57
N ASP A 369 -49.04 19.14 -48.62
CA ASP A 369 -47.97 20.11 -48.26
C ASP A 369 -47.57 20.05 -46.75
N VAL A 370 -48.55 19.82 -45.89
CA VAL A 370 -48.29 19.63 -44.47
C VAL A 370 -47.57 18.32 -44.18
N ALA A 371 -47.90 17.23 -44.90
CA ALA A 371 -47.20 15.94 -44.75
C ALA A 371 -45.76 15.96 -45.28
N GLU A 372 -45.49 16.77 -46.30
CA GLU A 372 -44.13 16.94 -46.87
C GLU A 372 -43.24 17.74 -45.94
N HIS A 373 -43.80 18.77 -45.29
CA HIS A 373 -43.04 19.60 -44.31
C HIS A 373 -42.62 18.81 -43.06
N TYR A 374 -43.44 17.87 -42.58
CA TYR A 374 -43.09 16.99 -41.44
C TYR A 374 -42.10 15.88 -41.79
N SER A 375 -42.00 15.46 -43.05
CA SER A 375 -41.03 14.45 -43.49
C SER A 375 -39.62 15.05 -43.61
N ASP A 376 -39.47 16.33 -43.88
CA ASP A 376 -38.20 17.05 -43.99
C ASP A 376 -37.61 17.38 -42.61
N ASP A 377 -38.45 17.60 -41.60
CA ASP A 377 -37.98 17.84 -40.21
C ASP A 377 -37.41 16.59 -39.59
N LEU A 378 -38.02 15.43 -39.79
CA LEU A 378 -37.48 14.13 -39.33
C LEU A 378 -36.18 13.76 -40.05
N ARG A 379 -36.02 14.10 -41.33
CA ARG A 379 -34.77 13.88 -42.07
C ARG A 379 -33.64 14.78 -41.62
N SER A 380 -33.93 15.97 -41.09
CA SER A 380 -32.94 16.88 -40.58
C SER A 380 -32.38 16.42 -39.22
N GLU A 381 -33.18 15.81 -38.35
CA GLU A 381 -32.76 15.25 -37.08
C GLU A 381 -31.91 13.97 -37.25
N GLU A 382 -32.31 13.06 -38.16
CA GLU A 382 -31.46 11.87 -38.45
C GLU A 382 -30.08 12.27 -39.01
N ARG A 383 -29.98 13.32 -39.82
CA ARG A 383 -28.69 13.84 -40.31
C ARG A 383 -27.84 14.46 -39.21
N ARG A 384 -28.43 15.02 -38.18
CA ARG A 384 -27.72 15.63 -37.05
C ARG A 384 -27.14 14.57 -36.13
N VAL A 385 -27.90 13.54 -35.78
CA VAL A 385 -27.43 12.36 -35.02
C VAL A 385 -26.34 11.61 -35.77
N GLY A 386 -26.47 11.41 -37.06
CA GLY A 386 -25.48 10.74 -37.91
C GLY A 386 -24.15 11.51 -38.04
N LYS A 387 -24.15 12.85 -37.91
CA LYS A 387 -22.93 13.65 -37.93
C LYS A 387 -22.20 13.63 -36.59
N GLU A 388 -22.88 13.59 -35.47
CA GLU A 388 -22.25 13.47 -34.13
C GLU A 388 -21.61 12.08 -33.92
N CYS A 389 -22.21 11.00 -34.44
CA CYS A 389 -21.55 9.68 -34.41
C CYS A 389 -20.34 9.58 -35.34
N ARG A 390 -20.27 10.35 -36.44
CA ARG A 390 -19.17 10.28 -37.40
C ARG A 390 -17.96 11.12 -36.99
N SER A 391 -18.12 12.15 -36.17
CA SER A 391 -17.02 12.99 -35.68
C SER A 391 -16.22 12.35 -34.53
N ARG A 392 -16.74 11.26 -33.93
CA ARG A 392 -16.09 10.56 -32.79
C ARG A 392 -15.23 9.35 -33.21
N TRP A 393 -15.20 9.02 -34.51
CA TRP A 393 -14.40 7.96 -35.08
C TRP A 393 -13.47 8.49 -36.17
N SER A 394 -12.51 9.27 -35.80
CA SER A 394 -11.35 9.53 -36.65
C SER A 394 -10.11 8.94 -35.99
N PRO A 395 -9.51 7.89 -36.57
CA PRO A 395 -8.20 7.46 -36.12
C PRO A 395 -7.18 8.39 -36.80
N TYR A 396 -6.47 9.16 -36.00
CA TYR A 396 -5.11 9.68 -36.22
C TYR A 396 -4.88 10.94 -35.36
N HIS A 397 -4.21 10.76 -34.29
CA HIS A 397 -2.91 11.29 -33.85
C HIS A 397 -2.69 10.88 -32.40
#